data_a96faa42c71a43e99754864493552d31
#
_entry.id   a96faa42c71a43e99754864493552d31
#
_cell.length_a   1.000
_cell.length_b   1.000
_cell.length_c   1.000
_cell.angle_alpha   90.00
_cell.angle_beta   90.00
_cell.angle_gamma   90.00
#
_symmetry.space_group_name_H-M   'P 1'
#
loop_
_entity.id
_entity.type
_entity.pdbx_description
1 polymer ?
#
loop_
_entity_poly.entity_id
_entity_poly.type
_entity_poly.pdbx_seq_one_letter_code
_entity_poly.pdbx_strand_id
1 'polypeptide(L)'
;MVALARRLVGARSFQAAVVAVIVLAGVLAGLETSAALVAAHGPLLHALDRAVLAVFVAEIALKLVAAAPRPWRYFADPWNVFDFAIVALCLLPAAGPFAAVLRLARVFRLLRLVHALPRLQLLVGALLKSLTSMGYVGLLLALMFYIYAVAGVHLFGRADADFGSLPAALLTLFRVVTLDNWGDFFVRALEHASPIAVTLYFVSFIVLGTMIVLNLFIGVIMNSMTEMHEELERGAAGPAPAGDPLAALEAQLAAMQEEVRRLRRQAATPAGVAPGSSPPSAPPPWNSSTPSGPTS
;
A
#
# COMPACT_ATOMS: atom_id res chain seq x y z
N MET A 1 -34.49 -12.71 -21.15
CA MET A 1 -33.54 -13.28 -20.20
C MET A 1 -32.43 -12.27 -19.80
N VAL A 2 -31.73 -11.64 -20.74
CA VAL A 2 -30.63 -10.68 -20.43
C VAL A 2 -31.08 -9.50 -19.58
N ALA A 3 -32.22 -8.87 -19.89
CA ALA A 3 -32.74 -7.75 -19.11
C ALA A 3 -33.13 -8.12 -17.68
N LEU A 4 -33.63 -9.32 -17.46
CA LEU A 4 -33.94 -9.85 -16.13
C LEU A 4 -32.64 -10.12 -15.34
N ALA A 5 -31.64 -10.75 -15.98
CA ALA A 5 -30.35 -10.98 -15.37
C ALA A 5 -29.66 -9.68 -14.93
N ARG A 6 -29.70 -8.62 -15.75
CA ARG A 6 -29.18 -7.29 -15.40
C ARG A 6 -29.91 -6.67 -14.21
N ARG A 7 -31.23 -6.79 -14.15
CA ARG A 7 -32.02 -6.29 -13.01
C ARG A 7 -31.70 -7.04 -11.73
N LEU A 8 -31.55 -8.37 -11.80
CA LEU A 8 -31.20 -9.21 -10.64
C LEU A 8 -29.80 -8.88 -10.11
N VAL A 9 -28.79 -8.86 -11.00
CA VAL A 9 -27.39 -8.57 -10.59
C VAL A 9 -27.26 -7.15 -10.02
N GLY A 10 -28.04 -6.17 -10.51
CA GLY A 10 -28.06 -4.80 -9.98
C GLY A 10 -28.86 -4.60 -8.70
N ALA A 11 -29.64 -5.59 -8.26
CA ALA A 11 -30.50 -5.46 -7.09
C ALA A 11 -29.66 -5.51 -5.78
N ARG A 12 -29.92 -4.57 -4.86
CA ARG A 12 -29.27 -4.54 -3.54
C ARG A 12 -29.47 -5.82 -2.74
N SER A 13 -30.63 -6.45 -2.85
CA SER A 13 -30.95 -7.72 -2.20
C SER A 13 -30.07 -8.87 -2.72
N PHE A 14 -29.80 -8.90 -4.03
CA PHE A 14 -28.91 -9.90 -4.64
C PHE A 14 -27.46 -9.71 -4.14
N GLN A 15 -26.98 -8.48 -4.12
CA GLN A 15 -25.64 -8.18 -3.61
C GLN A 15 -25.51 -8.53 -2.12
N ALA A 16 -26.51 -8.21 -1.30
CA ALA A 16 -26.54 -8.58 0.11
C ALA A 16 -26.56 -10.11 0.31
N ALA A 17 -27.31 -10.84 -0.53
CA ALA A 17 -27.32 -12.31 -0.50
C ALA A 17 -25.96 -12.90 -0.85
N VAL A 18 -25.29 -12.37 -1.87
CA VAL A 18 -23.92 -12.80 -2.25
C VAL A 18 -22.96 -12.57 -1.09
N VAL A 19 -22.99 -11.39 -0.44
CA VAL A 19 -22.15 -11.11 0.74
C VAL A 19 -22.45 -12.10 1.87
N ALA A 20 -23.71 -12.39 2.16
CA ALA A 20 -24.10 -13.35 3.18
C ALA A 20 -23.57 -14.77 2.88
N VAL A 21 -23.62 -15.19 1.62
CA VAL A 21 -23.08 -16.49 1.18
C VAL A 21 -21.55 -16.52 1.30
N ILE A 22 -20.84 -15.42 1.01
CA ILE A 22 -19.37 -15.34 1.20
C ILE A 22 -19.03 -15.44 2.68
N VAL A 23 -19.76 -14.74 3.56
CA VAL A 23 -19.55 -14.83 5.02
C VAL A 23 -19.83 -16.25 5.52
N LEU A 24 -20.93 -16.86 5.06
CA LEU A 24 -21.25 -18.26 5.40
C LEU A 24 -20.12 -19.20 4.95
N ALA A 25 -19.60 -19.02 3.75
CA ALA A 25 -18.44 -19.78 3.24
C ALA A 25 -17.23 -19.67 4.17
N GLY A 26 -16.99 -18.47 4.74
CA GLY A 26 -15.93 -18.23 5.70
C GLY A 26 -16.13 -18.97 7.02
N VAL A 27 -17.34 -18.89 7.55
CA VAL A 27 -17.70 -19.62 8.78
C VAL A 27 -17.52 -21.12 8.58
N LEU A 28 -18.00 -21.67 7.44
CA LEU A 28 -17.83 -23.10 7.12
C LEU A 28 -16.34 -23.49 7.03
N ALA A 29 -15.52 -22.69 6.34
CA ALA A 29 -14.08 -22.94 6.26
C ALA A 29 -13.42 -22.91 7.65
N GLY A 30 -13.85 -22.01 8.54
CA GLY A 30 -13.40 -21.98 9.93
C GLY A 30 -13.84 -23.22 10.73
N LEU A 31 -15.07 -23.68 10.57
CA LEU A 31 -15.57 -24.88 11.23
C LEU A 31 -14.85 -26.17 10.76
N GLU A 32 -14.48 -26.22 9.49
CA GLU A 32 -13.71 -27.34 8.91
C GLU A 32 -12.27 -27.44 9.45
N THR A 33 -11.75 -26.43 10.15
CA THR A 33 -10.44 -26.53 10.81
C THR A 33 -10.49 -27.39 12.09
N SER A 34 -11.66 -27.59 12.67
CA SER A 34 -11.85 -28.39 13.88
C SER A 34 -12.05 -29.87 13.53
N ALA A 35 -11.04 -30.69 13.85
CA ALA A 35 -11.12 -32.15 13.64
C ALA A 35 -12.34 -32.80 14.33
N ALA A 36 -12.72 -32.30 15.51
CA ALA A 36 -13.89 -32.81 16.26
C ALA A 36 -15.21 -32.51 15.53
N LEU A 37 -15.36 -31.29 14.96
CA LEU A 37 -16.57 -30.93 14.20
C LEU A 37 -16.66 -31.69 12.87
N VAL A 38 -15.53 -31.87 12.21
CA VAL A 38 -15.47 -32.63 10.97
C VAL A 38 -15.79 -34.12 11.22
N ALA A 39 -15.32 -34.71 12.34
CA ALA A 39 -15.67 -36.07 12.72
C ALA A 39 -17.15 -36.24 13.04
N ALA A 40 -17.78 -35.26 13.68
CA ALA A 40 -19.18 -35.33 14.08
C ALA A 40 -20.17 -34.99 12.94
N HIS A 41 -19.83 -33.99 12.11
CA HIS A 41 -20.75 -33.36 11.13
C HIS A 41 -20.15 -33.24 9.73
N GLY A 42 -19.07 -33.95 9.39
CA GLY A 42 -18.36 -33.85 8.12
C GLY A 42 -19.27 -33.92 6.89
N PRO A 43 -20.18 -34.90 6.77
CA PRO A 43 -21.09 -34.97 5.61
C PRO A 43 -21.94 -33.72 5.42
N LEU A 44 -22.42 -33.13 6.52
CA LEU A 44 -23.22 -31.90 6.48
C LEU A 44 -22.36 -30.69 6.06
N LEU A 45 -21.16 -30.54 6.65
CA LEU A 45 -20.23 -29.45 6.30
C LEU A 45 -19.87 -29.50 4.81
N HIS A 46 -19.53 -30.67 4.30
CA HIS A 46 -19.23 -30.85 2.86
C HIS A 46 -20.44 -30.65 1.96
N ALA A 47 -21.65 -30.96 2.41
CA ALA A 47 -22.87 -30.67 1.64
C ALA A 47 -23.14 -29.18 1.56
N LEU A 48 -22.98 -28.46 2.67
CA LEU A 48 -23.09 -26.99 2.74
C LEU A 48 -22.02 -26.32 1.89
N ASP A 49 -20.78 -26.79 1.94
CA ASP A 49 -19.68 -26.26 1.13
C ASP A 49 -19.97 -26.38 -0.38
N ARG A 50 -20.47 -27.54 -0.80
CA ARG A 50 -20.90 -27.75 -2.19
C ARG A 50 -22.09 -26.85 -2.58
N ALA A 51 -23.04 -26.64 -1.69
CA ALA A 51 -24.17 -25.75 -1.94
C ALA A 51 -23.71 -24.30 -2.11
N VAL A 52 -22.79 -23.82 -1.26
CA VAL A 52 -22.16 -22.49 -1.39
C VAL A 52 -21.42 -22.35 -2.72
N LEU A 53 -20.64 -23.36 -3.11
CA LEU A 53 -19.92 -23.35 -4.40
C LEU A 53 -20.91 -23.31 -5.58
N ALA A 54 -22.02 -24.07 -5.52
CA ALA A 54 -23.05 -24.04 -6.55
C ALA A 54 -23.70 -22.65 -6.68
N VAL A 55 -23.94 -21.95 -5.56
CA VAL A 55 -24.42 -20.56 -5.57
C VAL A 55 -23.42 -19.64 -6.25
N PHE A 56 -22.12 -19.75 -5.98
CA PHE A 56 -21.10 -18.96 -6.65
C PHE A 56 -20.99 -19.20 -8.15
N VAL A 57 -21.08 -20.47 -8.57
CA VAL A 57 -21.13 -20.82 -10.00
C VAL A 57 -22.37 -20.20 -10.67
N ALA A 58 -23.55 -20.30 -10.03
CA ALA A 58 -24.78 -19.70 -10.53
C ALA A 58 -24.69 -18.16 -10.61
N GLU A 59 -24.06 -17.52 -9.63
CA GLU A 59 -23.80 -16.06 -9.64
C GLU A 59 -22.96 -15.66 -10.83
N ILE A 60 -21.82 -16.35 -11.07
CA ILE A 60 -20.93 -16.04 -12.21
C ILE A 60 -21.66 -16.28 -13.53
N ALA A 61 -22.40 -17.40 -13.66
CA ALA A 61 -23.20 -17.67 -14.84
C ALA A 61 -24.23 -16.56 -15.10
N LEU A 62 -24.89 -16.07 -14.04
CA LEU A 62 -25.85 -14.98 -14.14
C LEU A 62 -25.19 -13.64 -14.58
N LYS A 63 -24.01 -13.34 -14.03
CA LYS A 63 -23.21 -12.16 -14.42
C LYS A 63 -22.76 -12.26 -15.89
N LEU A 64 -22.34 -13.44 -16.37
CA LEU A 64 -21.98 -13.69 -17.76
C LEU A 64 -23.18 -13.49 -18.71
N VAL A 65 -24.37 -14.02 -18.33
CA VAL A 65 -25.62 -13.79 -19.09
C VAL A 65 -26.00 -12.32 -19.10
N ALA A 66 -25.82 -11.61 -17.98
CA ALA A 66 -26.07 -10.17 -17.91
C ALA A 66 -25.15 -9.34 -18.81
N ALA A 67 -23.92 -9.83 -19.06
CA ALA A 67 -22.95 -9.19 -19.97
C ALA A 67 -23.26 -9.43 -21.46
N ALA A 68 -24.21 -10.32 -21.81
CA ALA A 68 -24.58 -10.57 -23.20
C ALA A 68 -25.06 -9.26 -23.90
N PRO A 69 -24.81 -9.09 -25.23
CA PRO A 69 -24.31 -10.08 -26.18
C PRO A 69 -22.76 -10.28 -26.20
N ARG A 70 -22.02 -9.56 -25.38
CA ARG A 70 -20.54 -9.62 -25.35
C ARG A 70 -20.05 -10.14 -24.01
N PRO A 71 -20.07 -11.46 -23.74
CA PRO A 71 -19.66 -12.02 -22.44
C PRO A 71 -18.20 -11.70 -22.07
N TRP A 72 -17.34 -11.45 -23.07
CA TRP A 72 -15.96 -11.05 -22.84
C TRP A 72 -15.80 -9.75 -22.05
N ARG A 73 -16.81 -8.87 -22.05
CA ARG A 73 -16.85 -7.65 -21.22
C ARG A 73 -16.85 -7.95 -19.73
N TYR A 74 -17.26 -9.15 -19.33
CA TYR A 74 -17.16 -9.60 -17.95
C TYR A 74 -15.69 -9.64 -17.50
N PHE A 75 -14.81 -10.14 -18.38
CA PHE A 75 -13.36 -10.26 -18.11
C PHE A 75 -12.60 -8.95 -18.32
N ALA A 76 -13.22 -7.88 -18.76
CA ALA A 76 -12.59 -6.56 -18.83
C ALA A 76 -12.42 -5.90 -17.44
N ASP A 77 -13.20 -6.34 -16.46
CA ASP A 77 -13.08 -5.89 -15.08
C ASP A 77 -12.18 -6.87 -14.29
N PRO A 78 -11.04 -6.41 -13.74
CA PRO A 78 -10.12 -7.27 -12.99
C PRO A 78 -10.75 -7.93 -11.76
N TRP A 79 -11.75 -7.30 -11.13
CA TRP A 79 -12.46 -7.91 -10.00
C TRP A 79 -13.32 -9.11 -10.41
N ASN A 80 -13.95 -9.02 -11.57
CA ASN A 80 -14.70 -10.16 -12.11
C ASN A 80 -13.79 -11.31 -12.51
N VAL A 81 -12.60 -11.01 -13.06
CA VAL A 81 -11.57 -12.04 -13.36
C VAL A 81 -11.09 -12.71 -12.09
N PHE A 82 -10.89 -11.94 -11.03
CA PHE A 82 -10.49 -12.45 -9.72
C PHE A 82 -11.57 -13.40 -9.12
N ASP A 83 -12.85 -12.99 -9.15
CA ASP A 83 -13.97 -13.83 -8.72
C ASP A 83 -14.04 -15.15 -9.50
N PHE A 84 -13.91 -15.06 -10.83
CA PHE A 84 -13.92 -16.21 -11.71
C PHE A 84 -12.76 -17.17 -11.41
N ALA A 85 -11.55 -16.65 -11.25
CA ALA A 85 -10.35 -17.44 -10.97
C ALA A 85 -10.49 -18.23 -9.66
N ILE A 86 -10.98 -17.57 -8.59
CA ILE A 86 -11.20 -18.23 -7.29
C ILE A 86 -12.21 -19.37 -7.42
N VAL A 87 -13.35 -19.14 -8.09
CA VAL A 87 -14.38 -20.19 -8.23
C VAL A 87 -13.87 -21.32 -9.12
N ALA A 88 -13.16 -21.01 -10.19
CA ALA A 88 -12.55 -22.02 -11.08
C ALA A 88 -11.55 -22.90 -10.31
N LEU A 89 -10.71 -22.29 -9.46
CA LEU A 89 -9.79 -23.05 -8.60
C LEU A 89 -10.52 -23.94 -7.60
N CYS A 90 -11.67 -23.49 -7.05
CA CYS A 90 -12.48 -24.32 -6.15
C CYS A 90 -13.18 -25.51 -6.84
N LEU A 91 -13.38 -25.45 -8.16
CA LEU A 91 -13.97 -26.53 -8.94
C LEU A 91 -12.96 -27.63 -9.30
N LEU A 92 -11.64 -27.34 -9.21
CA LEU A 92 -10.62 -28.35 -9.48
C LEU A 92 -10.62 -29.42 -8.40
N PRO A 93 -10.51 -30.70 -8.79
CA PRO A 93 -10.43 -31.78 -7.82
C PRO A 93 -9.17 -31.66 -6.98
N ALA A 94 -9.33 -31.65 -5.65
CA ALA A 94 -8.21 -31.53 -4.70
C ALA A 94 -7.48 -32.90 -4.58
N ALA A 95 -6.83 -33.31 -5.66
CA ALA A 95 -6.09 -34.56 -5.75
C ALA A 95 -4.62 -34.29 -6.16
N GLY A 96 -3.75 -35.24 -5.85
CA GLY A 96 -2.34 -35.22 -6.22
C GLY A 96 -1.49 -34.16 -5.42
N PRO A 97 -0.31 -33.81 -5.94
CA PRO A 97 0.66 -32.97 -5.22
C PRO A 97 0.15 -31.56 -4.91
N PHE A 98 -0.87 -31.08 -5.62
CA PHE A 98 -1.47 -29.75 -5.42
C PHE A 98 -2.67 -29.74 -4.46
N ALA A 99 -3.01 -30.87 -3.84
CA ALA A 99 -4.18 -30.99 -2.95
C ALA A 99 -4.17 -29.99 -1.79
N ALA A 100 -2.99 -29.66 -1.25
CA ALA A 100 -2.86 -28.64 -0.19
C ALA A 100 -3.18 -27.23 -0.70
N VAL A 101 -2.68 -26.87 -1.87
CA VAL A 101 -2.93 -25.55 -2.50
C VAL A 101 -4.40 -25.40 -2.85
N LEU A 102 -5.03 -26.45 -3.41
CA LEU A 102 -6.45 -26.44 -3.77
C LEU A 102 -7.35 -26.40 -2.52
N ARG A 103 -6.91 -26.94 -1.38
CA ARG A 103 -7.59 -26.71 -0.10
C ARG A 103 -7.53 -25.27 0.35
N LEU A 104 -6.37 -24.59 0.18
CA LEU A 104 -6.25 -23.15 0.47
C LEU A 104 -7.13 -22.30 -0.46
N ALA A 105 -7.36 -22.71 -1.71
CA ALA A 105 -8.26 -22.02 -2.63
C ALA A 105 -9.68 -21.87 -2.05
N ARG A 106 -10.15 -22.86 -1.26
CA ARG A 106 -11.44 -22.76 -0.56
C ARG A 106 -11.46 -21.60 0.45
N VAL A 107 -10.36 -21.32 1.13
CA VAL A 107 -10.23 -20.20 2.04
C VAL A 107 -10.16 -18.88 1.27
N PHE A 108 -9.48 -18.85 0.12
CA PHE A 108 -9.35 -17.65 -0.71
C PHE A 108 -10.67 -17.16 -1.29
N ARG A 109 -11.74 -17.98 -1.31
CA ARG A 109 -13.08 -17.51 -1.69
C ARG A 109 -13.59 -16.38 -0.78
N LEU A 110 -13.05 -16.24 0.47
CA LEU A 110 -13.33 -15.11 1.35
C LEU A 110 -12.82 -13.77 0.81
N LEU A 111 -11.75 -13.79 0.01
CA LEU A 111 -11.22 -12.60 -0.63
C LEU A 111 -12.22 -11.95 -1.60
N ARG A 112 -13.23 -12.71 -2.05
CA ARG A 112 -14.36 -12.18 -2.83
C ARG A 112 -15.16 -11.11 -2.06
N LEU A 113 -15.05 -11.09 -0.72
CA LEU A 113 -15.62 -10.02 0.10
C LEU A 113 -15.06 -8.65 -0.26
N VAL A 114 -13.80 -8.59 -0.71
CA VAL A 114 -13.17 -7.35 -1.20
C VAL A 114 -13.92 -6.82 -2.42
N HIS A 115 -14.25 -7.70 -3.38
CA HIS A 115 -15.04 -7.31 -4.55
C HIS A 115 -16.49 -6.97 -4.19
N ALA A 116 -17.10 -7.69 -3.24
CA ALA A 116 -18.48 -7.49 -2.86
C ALA A 116 -18.73 -6.18 -2.06
N LEU A 117 -17.68 -5.61 -1.46
CA LEU A 117 -17.76 -4.41 -0.63
C LEU A 117 -17.00 -3.23 -1.28
N PRO A 118 -17.70 -2.21 -1.82
CA PRO A 118 -17.04 -1.08 -2.52
C PRO A 118 -16.00 -0.35 -1.67
N ARG A 119 -16.21 -0.26 -0.36
CA ARG A 119 -15.23 0.37 0.56
C ARG A 119 -13.92 -0.41 0.62
N LEU A 120 -13.99 -1.74 0.60
CA LEU A 120 -12.78 -2.59 0.58
C LEU A 120 -12.08 -2.52 -0.77
N GLN A 121 -12.83 -2.45 -1.88
CA GLN A 121 -12.23 -2.23 -3.22
C GLN A 121 -11.42 -0.94 -3.28
N LEU A 122 -11.95 0.16 -2.74
CA LEU A 122 -11.25 1.45 -2.69
C LEU A 122 -9.96 1.35 -1.87
N LEU A 123 -10.03 0.72 -0.68
CA LEU A 123 -8.87 0.54 0.18
C LEU A 123 -7.78 -0.31 -0.49
N VAL A 124 -8.16 -1.46 -1.08
CA VAL A 124 -7.22 -2.34 -1.77
C VAL A 124 -6.67 -1.68 -3.04
N GLY A 125 -7.51 -0.95 -3.78
CA GLY A 125 -7.10 -0.18 -4.96
C GLY A 125 -6.06 0.90 -4.62
N ALA A 126 -6.29 1.66 -3.56
CA ALA A 126 -5.34 2.66 -3.06
C ALA A 126 -4.02 2.01 -2.62
N LEU A 127 -4.09 0.88 -1.89
CA LEU A 127 -2.89 0.13 -1.48
C LEU A 127 -2.08 -0.36 -2.68
N LEU A 128 -2.73 -0.96 -3.68
CA LEU A 128 -2.06 -1.46 -4.90
C LEU A 128 -1.44 -0.31 -5.71
N LYS A 129 -2.12 0.83 -5.81
CA LYS A 129 -1.59 2.02 -6.48
C LYS A 129 -0.36 2.55 -5.75
N SER A 130 -0.39 2.60 -4.42
CA SER A 130 0.76 2.98 -3.59
C SER A 130 1.97 2.04 -3.79
N LEU A 131 1.74 0.71 -3.84
CA LEU A 131 2.81 -0.24 -4.12
C LEU A 131 3.43 -0.04 -5.50
N THR A 132 2.62 0.26 -6.52
CA THR A 132 3.11 0.46 -7.89
C THR A 132 4.06 1.66 -7.98
N SER A 133 3.75 2.76 -7.29
CA SER A 133 4.61 3.96 -7.28
C SER A 133 5.99 3.71 -6.63
N MET A 134 6.09 2.68 -5.79
CA MET A 134 7.30 2.30 -5.06
C MET A 134 8.05 1.10 -5.65
N GLY A 135 7.66 0.64 -6.83
CA GLY A 135 8.21 -0.56 -7.45
C GLY A 135 9.73 -0.54 -7.58
N TYR A 136 10.33 0.62 -7.89
CA TYR A 136 11.80 0.75 -8.01
C TYR A 136 12.52 0.58 -6.67
N VAL A 137 11.94 1.09 -5.57
CA VAL A 137 12.52 0.90 -4.22
C VAL A 137 12.39 -0.55 -3.80
N GLY A 138 11.25 -1.18 -4.09
CA GLY A 138 11.06 -2.62 -3.87
C GLY A 138 12.04 -3.47 -4.69
N LEU A 139 12.31 -3.10 -5.93
CA LEU A 139 13.30 -3.77 -6.78
C LEU A 139 14.71 -3.63 -6.20
N LEU A 140 15.09 -2.42 -5.73
CA LEU A 140 16.37 -2.20 -5.06
C LEU A 140 16.52 -3.06 -3.81
N LEU A 141 15.45 -3.15 -3.00
CA LEU A 141 15.41 -4.01 -1.83
C LEU A 141 15.59 -5.49 -2.21
N ALA A 142 14.86 -5.96 -3.21
CA ALA A 142 14.97 -7.33 -3.70
C ALA A 142 16.37 -7.65 -4.23
N LEU A 143 16.99 -6.73 -4.96
CA LEU A 143 18.38 -6.87 -5.43
C LEU A 143 19.36 -6.95 -4.27
N MET A 144 19.21 -6.08 -3.26
CA MET A 144 20.03 -6.11 -2.05
C MET A 144 19.89 -7.47 -1.34
N PHE A 145 18.66 -7.95 -1.13
CA PHE A 145 18.42 -9.28 -0.55
C PHE A 145 19.11 -10.38 -1.32
N TYR A 146 19.01 -10.35 -2.64
CA TYR A 146 19.62 -11.37 -3.50
C TYR A 146 21.17 -11.36 -3.36
N ILE A 147 21.79 -10.17 -3.44
CA ILE A 147 23.26 -10.05 -3.32
C ILE A 147 23.73 -10.56 -1.96
N TYR A 148 23.09 -10.12 -0.88
CA TYR A 148 23.45 -10.55 0.46
C TYR A 148 23.15 -12.04 0.70
N ALA A 149 22.06 -12.58 0.14
CA ALA A 149 21.76 -14.00 0.25
C ALA A 149 22.83 -14.86 -0.44
N VAL A 150 23.23 -14.48 -1.65
CA VAL A 150 24.33 -15.16 -2.37
C VAL A 150 25.63 -15.06 -1.59
N ALA A 151 25.98 -13.88 -1.08
CA ALA A 151 27.17 -13.69 -0.24
C ALA A 151 27.09 -14.53 1.05
N GLY A 152 25.93 -14.56 1.71
CA GLY A 152 25.69 -15.35 2.92
C GLY A 152 25.86 -16.85 2.71
N VAL A 153 25.31 -17.38 1.59
CA VAL A 153 25.52 -18.79 1.22
C VAL A 153 27.01 -19.10 1.02
N HIS A 154 27.77 -18.21 0.41
CA HIS A 154 29.20 -18.44 0.20
C HIS A 154 30.04 -18.31 1.47
N LEU A 155 29.67 -17.38 2.37
CA LEU A 155 30.40 -17.14 3.61
C LEU A 155 30.08 -18.15 4.70
N PHE A 156 28.81 -18.52 4.85
CA PHE A 156 28.30 -19.29 6.00
C PHE A 156 27.67 -20.62 5.62
N GLY A 157 27.29 -20.84 4.36
CA GLY A 157 26.42 -21.95 3.94
C GLY A 157 27.00 -23.35 4.15
N ARG A 158 28.31 -23.48 4.37
CA ARG A 158 28.95 -24.78 4.69
C ARG A 158 28.77 -25.18 6.15
N ALA A 159 28.58 -24.21 7.02
CA ALA A 159 28.61 -24.40 8.47
C ALA A 159 27.24 -24.12 9.13
N ASP A 160 26.42 -23.26 8.54
CA ASP A 160 25.13 -22.85 9.08
C ASP A 160 23.99 -23.22 8.11
N ALA A 161 23.04 -24.04 8.59
CA ALA A 161 21.87 -24.45 7.82
C ALA A 161 20.98 -23.28 7.39
N ASP A 162 20.96 -22.17 8.15
CA ASP A 162 20.20 -20.96 7.86
C ASP A 162 20.72 -20.24 6.61
N PHE A 163 21.95 -20.52 6.20
CA PHE A 163 22.57 -20.04 4.95
C PHE A 163 22.92 -21.18 3.98
N GLY A 164 22.49 -22.42 4.26
CA GLY A 164 22.82 -23.59 3.47
C GLY A 164 22.27 -23.61 2.04
N SER A 165 21.33 -22.76 1.73
CA SER A 165 20.77 -22.58 0.38
C SER A 165 20.26 -21.17 0.18
N LEU A 166 20.10 -20.76 -1.10
CA LEU A 166 19.57 -19.41 -1.42
C LEU A 166 18.19 -19.14 -0.80
N PRO A 167 17.19 -20.06 -0.84
CA PRO A 167 15.92 -19.84 -0.16
C PRO A 167 16.03 -19.71 1.36
N ALA A 168 16.91 -20.51 2.01
CA ALA A 168 17.15 -20.40 3.44
C ALA A 168 17.79 -19.06 3.79
N ALA A 169 18.83 -18.65 3.06
CA ALA A 169 19.50 -17.37 3.24
C ALA A 169 18.54 -16.18 3.05
N LEU A 170 17.66 -16.21 2.04
CA LEU A 170 16.64 -15.16 1.84
C LEU A 170 15.68 -15.07 3.02
N LEU A 171 15.22 -16.21 3.54
CA LEU A 171 14.35 -16.26 4.71
C LEU A 171 15.06 -15.73 5.96
N THR A 172 16.32 -16.11 6.17
CA THR A 172 17.13 -15.62 7.28
C THR A 172 17.33 -14.12 7.19
N LEU A 173 17.68 -13.59 6.02
CA LEU A 173 17.82 -12.16 5.80
C LEU A 173 16.51 -11.39 5.98
N PHE A 174 15.38 -11.99 5.60
CA PHE A 174 14.08 -11.40 5.88
C PHE A 174 13.84 -11.24 7.39
N ARG A 175 14.22 -12.21 8.20
CA ARG A 175 14.17 -12.10 9.67
C ARG A 175 15.14 -11.05 10.18
N VAL A 176 16.36 -11.01 9.64
CA VAL A 176 17.37 -10.01 10.03
C VAL A 176 16.93 -8.58 9.73
N VAL A 177 16.33 -8.30 8.57
CA VAL A 177 15.87 -6.93 8.22
C VAL A 177 14.68 -6.49 9.05
N THR A 178 13.84 -7.43 9.50
CA THR A 178 12.75 -7.16 10.45
C THR A 178 13.23 -7.10 11.90
N LEU A 179 14.55 -7.22 12.11
CA LEU A 179 15.21 -7.25 13.42
C LEU A 179 14.77 -8.43 14.31
N ASP A 180 14.17 -9.46 13.70
CA ASP A 180 13.78 -10.68 14.39
C ASP A 180 15.00 -11.59 14.60
N ASN A 181 15.38 -11.76 15.83
CA ASN A 181 16.40 -12.71 16.30
C ASN A 181 17.77 -12.63 15.57
N TRP A 182 18.11 -11.46 15.02
CA TRP A 182 19.33 -11.25 14.25
C TRP A 182 20.62 -11.54 15.07
N GLY A 183 20.54 -11.30 16.39
CA GLY A 183 21.66 -11.56 17.29
C GLY A 183 22.08 -13.02 17.36
N ASP A 184 21.12 -13.97 17.31
CA ASP A 184 21.44 -15.41 17.31
C ASP A 184 22.10 -15.84 16.00
N PHE A 185 21.63 -15.32 14.87
CA PHE A 185 22.28 -15.56 13.56
C PHE A 185 23.71 -15.00 13.54
N PHE A 186 23.90 -13.80 14.10
CA PHE A 186 25.20 -13.16 14.21
C PHE A 186 26.17 -13.99 15.07
N VAL A 187 25.73 -14.43 16.28
CA VAL A 187 26.57 -15.20 17.18
C VAL A 187 26.94 -16.56 16.57
N ARG A 188 26.00 -17.27 15.95
CA ARG A 188 26.31 -18.53 15.26
C ARG A 188 27.29 -18.35 14.10
N ALA A 189 27.15 -17.28 13.34
CA ALA A 189 28.08 -16.99 12.25
C ALA A 189 29.52 -16.71 12.75
N LEU A 190 29.66 -16.12 13.95
CA LEU A 190 30.99 -15.91 14.59
C LEU A 190 31.72 -17.20 14.91
N GLU A 191 31.00 -18.32 15.13
CA GLU A 191 31.63 -19.62 15.40
C GLU A 191 32.35 -20.19 14.16
N HIS A 192 31.98 -19.73 12.96
CA HIS A 192 32.38 -20.34 11.71
C HIS A 192 33.12 -19.40 10.75
N ALA A 193 33.15 -18.11 11.02
CA ALA A 193 33.79 -17.13 10.14
C ALA A 193 34.53 -16.03 10.93
N SER A 194 35.33 -15.25 10.22
CA SER A 194 36.08 -14.12 10.82
C SER A 194 35.14 -13.10 11.44
N PRO A 195 35.37 -12.66 12.69
CA PRO A 195 34.56 -11.66 13.38
C PRO A 195 34.36 -10.38 12.57
N ILE A 196 35.39 -9.93 11.86
CA ILE A 196 35.32 -8.73 11.02
C ILE A 196 34.33 -8.96 9.84
N ALA A 197 34.46 -10.10 9.16
CA ALA A 197 33.58 -10.41 8.02
C ALA A 197 32.11 -10.54 8.44
N VAL A 198 31.87 -11.23 9.57
CA VAL A 198 30.50 -11.38 10.12
C VAL A 198 29.94 -10.03 10.51
N THR A 199 30.68 -9.20 11.23
CA THR A 199 30.25 -7.87 11.65
C THR A 199 29.94 -6.98 10.44
N LEU A 200 30.84 -6.92 9.47
CA LEU A 200 30.60 -6.14 8.25
C LEU A 200 29.36 -6.61 7.48
N TYR A 201 29.19 -7.93 7.34
CA TYR A 201 28.07 -8.51 6.64
C TYR A 201 26.72 -8.14 7.31
N PHE A 202 26.55 -8.46 8.59
CA PHE A 202 25.28 -8.21 9.29
C PHE A 202 25.00 -6.73 9.50
N VAL A 203 26.01 -5.95 9.95
CA VAL A 203 25.81 -4.52 10.20
C VAL A 203 25.52 -3.77 8.90
N SER A 204 26.26 -4.03 7.81
CA SER A 204 25.99 -3.38 6.54
C SER A 204 24.60 -3.76 6.00
N PHE A 205 24.21 -5.04 6.10
CA PHE A 205 22.87 -5.48 5.69
C PHE A 205 21.76 -4.79 6.50
N ILE A 206 21.88 -4.73 7.83
CA ILE A 206 20.89 -4.09 8.69
C ILE A 206 20.80 -2.59 8.38
N VAL A 207 21.93 -1.90 8.30
CA VAL A 207 21.95 -0.45 8.02
C VAL A 207 21.33 -0.15 6.65
N LEU A 208 21.78 -0.82 5.60
CA LEU A 208 21.26 -0.62 4.24
C LEU A 208 19.80 -1.04 4.13
N GLY A 209 19.43 -2.18 4.69
CA GLY A 209 18.05 -2.69 4.68
C GLY A 209 17.11 -1.77 5.41
N THR A 210 17.47 -1.33 6.62
CA THR A 210 16.67 -0.40 7.41
C THR A 210 16.52 0.94 6.69
N MET A 211 17.59 1.47 6.09
CA MET A 211 17.51 2.71 5.30
C MET A 211 16.56 2.58 4.12
N ILE A 212 16.60 1.47 3.38
CA ILE A 212 15.70 1.24 2.25
C ILE A 212 14.25 1.09 2.72
N VAL A 213 14.02 0.32 3.79
CA VAL A 213 12.66 0.11 4.36
C VAL A 213 12.09 1.42 4.91
N LEU A 214 12.89 2.23 5.62
CA LEU A 214 12.45 3.54 6.09
C LEU A 214 12.13 4.49 4.94
N ASN A 215 12.94 4.52 3.89
CA ASN A 215 12.67 5.33 2.69
C ASN A 215 11.40 4.87 1.98
N LEU A 216 11.15 3.55 1.92
CA LEU A 216 9.90 3.01 1.39
C LEU A 216 8.70 3.48 2.22
N PHE A 217 8.80 3.43 3.55
CA PHE A 217 7.74 3.86 4.47
C PHE A 217 7.46 5.37 4.34
N ILE A 218 8.50 6.21 4.34
CA ILE A 218 8.38 7.66 4.13
C ILE A 218 7.73 7.95 2.78
N GLY A 219 8.14 7.26 1.73
CA GLY A 219 7.57 7.43 0.40
C GLY A 219 6.07 7.07 0.33
N VAL A 220 5.62 6.02 1.05
CA VAL A 220 4.18 5.69 1.17
C VAL A 220 3.42 6.82 1.85
N ILE A 221 3.95 7.34 2.97
CA ILE A 221 3.31 8.45 3.70
C ILE A 221 3.22 9.69 2.83
N MET A 222 4.31 10.08 2.16
CA MET A 222 4.34 11.26 1.30
C MET A 222 3.34 11.17 0.15
N ASN A 223 3.23 10.01 -0.51
CA ASN A 223 2.23 9.80 -1.57
C ASN A 223 0.80 9.95 -1.03
N SER A 224 0.51 9.38 0.15
CA SER A 224 -0.82 9.49 0.76
C SER A 224 -1.15 10.92 1.14
N MET A 225 -0.16 11.70 1.62
CA MET A 225 -0.34 13.11 1.92
C MET A 225 -0.56 13.96 0.67
N THR A 226 0.14 13.67 -0.43
CA THR A 226 -0.03 14.38 -1.70
C THR A 226 -1.43 14.12 -2.27
N GLU A 227 -1.89 12.86 -2.27
CA GLU A 227 -3.25 12.52 -2.72
C GLU A 227 -4.33 13.23 -1.89
N MET A 228 -4.16 13.28 -0.57
CA MET A 228 -5.09 13.98 0.33
C MET A 228 -5.09 15.50 0.06
N HIS A 229 -3.92 16.09 -0.20
CA HIS A 229 -3.79 17.52 -0.52
C HIS A 229 -4.48 17.86 -1.84
N GLU A 230 -4.28 17.05 -2.88
CA GLU A 230 -4.98 17.20 -4.16
C GLU A 230 -6.50 17.03 -4.03
N GLU A 231 -6.98 16.12 -3.17
CA GLU A 231 -8.41 15.96 -2.92
C GLU A 231 -9.01 17.17 -2.19
N LEU A 232 -8.29 17.73 -1.21
CA LEU A 232 -8.69 18.94 -0.50
C LEU A 232 -8.74 20.14 -1.45
N GLU A 233 -7.75 20.31 -2.32
CA GLU A 233 -7.72 21.39 -3.31
C GLU A 233 -8.85 21.23 -4.33
N ARG A 234 -9.13 20.00 -4.83
CA ARG A 234 -10.28 19.74 -5.71
C ARG A 234 -11.61 19.98 -4.99
N GLY A 235 -11.71 19.64 -3.72
CA GLY A 235 -12.89 19.91 -2.89
C GLY A 235 -13.10 21.41 -2.62
N ALA A 236 -12.01 22.15 -2.44
CA ALA A 236 -12.05 23.60 -2.24
C ALA A 236 -12.33 24.37 -3.54
N ALA A 237 -11.95 23.81 -4.70
CA ALA A 237 -12.19 24.44 -6.01
C ALA A 237 -13.68 24.42 -6.45
N GLY A 238 -14.57 23.75 -5.72
CA GLY A 238 -16.00 23.64 -6.06
C GLY A 238 -16.26 22.90 -7.37
N PRO A 239 -17.51 22.52 -7.69
CA PRO A 239 -17.84 22.00 -9.02
C PRO A 239 -17.53 23.07 -10.05
N ALA A 240 -16.67 22.72 -11.03
CA ALA A 240 -16.41 23.59 -12.16
C ALA A 240 -17.77 24.02 -12.76
N PRO A 241 -18.01 25.33 -12.98
CA PRO A 241 -19.25 25.76 -13.57
C PRO A 241 -19.43 25.01 -14.91
N ALA A 242 -20.56 24.33 -15.06
CA ALA A 242 -20.98 23.71 -16.32
C ALA A 242 -21.26 24.84 -17.33
N GLY A 243 -20.22 25.45 -17.85
CA GLY A 243 -20.24 26.56 -18.78
C GLY A 243 -18.92 26.66 -19.54
N ASP A 244 -18.94 27.41 -20.60
CA ASP A 244 -17.86 27.61 -21.55
C ASP A 244 -16.46 27.53 -20.91
N PRO A 245 -15.53 26.65 -21.43
CA PRO A 245 -14.17 26.52 -20.91
C PRO A 245 -13.38 27.85 -20.89
N LEU A 246 -13.72 28.77 -21.79
CA LEU A 246 -13.15 30.12 -21.82
C LEU A 246 -13.56 30.96 -20.63
N ALA A 247 -14.83 30.93 -20.22
CA ALA A 247 -15.30 31.64 -19.05
C ALA A 247 -14.67 31.13 -17.74
N ALA A 248 -14.41 29.82 -17.64
CA ALA A 248 -13.69 29.21 -16.51
C ALA A 248 -12.22 29.68 -16.47
N LEU A 249 -11.57 29.78 -17.62
CA LEU A 249 -10.18 30.27 -17.73
C LEU A 249 -10.09 31.77 -17.37
N GLU A 250 -11.05 32.57 -17.83
CA GLU A 250 -11.12 34.00 -17.48
C GLU A 250 -11.34 34.22 -15.98
N ALA A 251 -12.18 33.42 -15.33
CA ALA A 251 -12.37 33.45 -13.88
C ALA A 251 -11.09 33.09 -13.11
N GLN A 252 -10.34 32.09 -13.55
CA GLN A 252 -9.05 31.72 -12.97
C GLN A 252 -8.00 32.83 -13.14
N LEU A 253 -7.94 33.46 -14.31
CA LEU A 253 -7.05 34.58 -14.59
C LEU A 253 -7.38 35.81 -13.69
N ALA A 254 -8.65 36.11 -13.52
CA ALA A 254 -9.11 37.19 -12.63
C ALA A 254 -8.74 36.91 -11.16
N ALA A 255 -8.92 35.66 -10.69
CA ALA A 255 -8.53 35.27 -9.34
C ALA A 255 -7.02 35.36 -9.10
N MET A 256 -6.19 34.90 -10.03
CA MET A 256 -4.73 35.07 -9.97
C MET A 256 -4.29 36.53 -9.98
N GLN A 257 -4.92 37.38 -10.79
CA GLN A 257 -4.61 38.82 -10.81
C GLN A 257 -4.92 39.50 -9.49
N GLU A 258 -6.02 39.12 -8.83
CA GLU A 258 -6.38 39.69 -7.52
C GLU A 258 -5.42 39.23 -6.42
N GLU A 259 -4.97 37.96 -6.45
CA GLU A 259 -3.96 37.47 -5.50
C GLU A 259 -2.61 38.17 -5.68
N VAL A 260 -2.17 38.39 -6.91
CA VAL A 260 -0.96 39.20 -7.20
C VAL A 260 -1.11 40.61 -6.72
N ARG A 261 -2.28 41.25 -6.90
CA ARG A 261 -2.55 42.60 -6.36
C ARG A 261 -2.50 42.59 -4.83
N ARG A 262 -3.06 41.59 -4.18
CA ARG A 262 -3.04 41.43 -2.72
C ARG A 262 -1.61 41.28 -2.21
N LEU A 263 -0.78 40.45 -2.82
CA LEU A 263 0.63 40.29 -2.47
C LEU A 263 1.43 41.58 -2.69
N ARG A 264 1.17 42.28 -3.79
CA ARG A 264 1.81 43.59 -4.03
C ARG A 264 1.42 44.65 -2.97
N ARG A 265 0.16 44.68 -2.52
CA ARG A 265 -0.28 45.58 -1.44
C ARG A 265 0.39 45.21 -0.11
N GLN A 266 0.53 43.92 0.20
CA GLN A 266 1.25 43.47 1.39
C GLN A 266 2.74 43.80 1.33
N ALA A 267 3.39 43.68 0.19
CA ALA A 267 4.78 44.07 -0.02
C ALA A 267 5.01 45.59 -0.04
N ALA A 268 3.99 46.40 -0.38
CA ALA A 268 4.06 47.85 -0.41
C ALA A 268 3.70 48.53 0.93
N THR A 269 3.25 47.74 1.93
CA THR A 269 3.04 48.27 3.28
C THR A 269 4.38 48.20 4.02
N PRO A 270 5.09 49.34 4.22
CA PRO A 270 6.32 49.34 5.00
C PRO A 270 5.95 48.92 6.42
N ALA A 271 6.77 48.04 7.01
CA ALA A 271 6.65 47.59 8.39
C ALA A 271 6.42 48.81 9.28
N GLY A 272 5.28 48.81 9.97
CA GLY A 272 4.75 49.96 10.68
C GLY A 272 5.78 50.62 11.58
N VAL A 273 6.00 51.89 11.33
CA VAL A 273 6.52 52.81 12.33
C VAL A 273 5.45 52.93 13.42
N ALA A 274 5.74 52.41 14.59
CA ALA A 274 4.91 52.57 15.78
C ALA A 274 4.73 54.09 16.05
N PRO A 275 3.52 54.61 16.27
CA PRO A 275 3.32 55.99 16.65
C PRO A 275 3.74 56.16 18.11
N GLY A 276 4.92 56.77 18.35
CA GLY A 276 5.33 57.11 19.70
C GLY A 276 6.83 57.03 20.00
N SER A 277 7.69 57.51 19.12
CA SER A 277 9.06 57.84 19.54
C SER A 277 9.40 59.27 19.11
N SER A 278 9.55 60.16 20.09
CA SER A 278 10.05 61.53 19.93
C SER A 278 11.40 61.52 19.19
N PRO A 279 11.70 62.55 18.39
CA PRO A 279 12.96 62.61 17.66
C PRO A 279 14.14 62.72 18.65
N PRO A 280 15.27 62.05 18.37
CA PRO A 280 16.45 62.11 19.21
C PRO A 280 17.00 63.54 19.13
N SER A 281 17.28 64.12 20.31
CA SER A 281 17.93 65.38 20.51
C SER A 281 19.30 65.43 19.80
N ALA A 282 19.59 66.61 19.19
CA ALA A 282 20.81 66.85 18.46
C ALA A 282 22.07 66.65 19.32
N PRO A 283 23.17 66.15 18.72
CA PRO A 283 24.42 65.96 19.44
C PRO A 283 25.09 67.35 19.74
N PRO A 284 25.81 67.46 20.89
CA PRO A 284 26.51 68.72 21.24
C PRO A 284 27.74 68.93 20.30
N PRO A 285 28.16 70.23 20.15
CA PRO A 285 29.25 70.57 19.24
C PRO A 285 30.59 70.08 19.76
N TRP A 286 31.40 69.68 18.85
CA TRP A 286 32.78 69.21 19.04
C TRP A 286 33.68 70.17 19.81
N ASN A 287 34.44 69.68 20.70
CA ASN A 287 35.60 70.39 21.23
C ASN A 287 36.88 69.81 20.60
N SER A 288 37.47 70.61 19.78
CA SER A 288 38.79 70.40 19.21
C SER A 288 39.87 70.58 20.26
N SER A 289 40.59 69.56 20.62
CA SER A 289 41.92 69.70 21.18
C SER A 289 42.78 68.49 20.82
N THR A 290 43.60 68.73 19.84
CA THR A 290 44.93 68.11 19.68
C THR A 290 45.88 68.72 20.75
N PRO A 291 47.11 68.20 20.98
CA PRO A 291 47.87 67.08 20.50
C PRO A 291 48.86 66.50 21.49
N SER A 292 49.80 65.86 20.94
CA SER A 292 51.17 65.57 21.34
C SER A 292 51.43 64.09 21.73
N GLY A 293 52.12 63.44 20.79
CA GLY A 293 53.04 62.36 21.15
C GLY A 293 54.27 62.93 21.85
N PRO A 294 55.36 62.22 22.05
CA PRO A 294 55.76 60.87 21.54
C PRO A 294 56.51 60.05 22.60
N THR A 295 57.17 58.96 22.11
CA THR A 295 58.36 58.25 22.69
C THR A 295 58.06 57.26 23.82
N SER A 296 58.27 56.04 23.62
CA SER A 296 59.46 55.17 23.56
C SER A 296 59.03 53.69 23.48
#